data_0414577a75d27e945de9fbb87bc377a4
#
_entry.id   0414577a75d27e945de9fbb87bc377a4
#
_cell.length_a   1.000
_cell.length_b   1.000
_cell.length_c   1.000
_cell.angle_alpha   90.00
_cell.angle_beta   90.00
_cell.angle_gamma   90.00
#
_symmetry.space_group_name_H-M   'P 1'
#
loop_
_entity.id
_entity.type
_entity.pdbx_description
1 polymer ?
#
loop_
_entity_poly.entity_id
_entity_poly.type
_entity_poly.pdbx_seq_one_letter_code
_entity_poly.pdbx_strand_id
1 'polypeptide(L)'
;MSNHNPTSIPSHPAPAHPAGQDASGDRKHIEQCVRENLENYFRDLGGESPSGLYDMLVHLVERPLLEVVMQQAGNNQSRAAEWLGLNRNTLRKKLLEHRLL
;
A
#
# COMPACT_ATOMS: atom_id res chain seq x y z
N MET A 1 30.50 3.15 10.11
CA MET A 1 29.80 3.25 10.44
C MET A 1 29.07 3.26 10.58
N SER A 2 29.46 3.01 10.13
CA SER A 2 28.50 2.90 10.24
C SER A 2 27.84 2.78 10.11
N ASN A 3 28.10 2.59 9.66
CA ASN A 3 27.15 2.53 9.54
C ASN A 3 26.52 2.52 9.40
N HIS A 4 26.73 2.46 8.92
CA HIS A 4 25.76 2.61 8.84
C HIS A 4 25.07 2.88 8.70
N ASN A 5 25.35 3.02 8.43
CA ASN A 5 24.43 3.43 8.39
C ASN A 5 23.79 3.77 8.36
N PRO A 6 23.83 3.78 8.24
CA PRO A 6 22.97 4.15 8.22
C PRO A 6 22.25 4.54 8.05
N THR A 7 22.41 4.55 7.64
CA THR A 7 21.61 4.91 7.54
C THR A 7 21.03 4.96 7.20
N SER A 8 21.14 4.75 6.84
CA SER A 8 20.44 4.76 6.61
C SER A 8 19.88 4.54 6.23
N ILE A 9 19.89 4.29 5.80
CA ILE A 9 19.17 4.06 5.52
C ILE A 9 18.66 3.76 4.97
N PRO A 10 18.50 3.53 4.76
CA PRO A 10 17.87 3.22 4.21
C PRO A 10 17.25 3.24 3.54
N SER A 11 17.34 3.03 2.85
CA SER A 11 16.80 3.07 2.50
C SER A 11 16.21 2.61 2.02
N HIS A 12 16.23 2.07 1.94
CA HIS A 12 15.60 1.50 1.70
C HIS A 12 15.19 0.74 1.65
N PRO A 13 15.28 0.65 1.41
CA PRO A 13 14.93 -0.23 1.58
C PRO A 13 14.57 -0.92 1.68
N ALA A 14 14.71 -1.24 1.40
CA ALA A 14 14.46 -1.92 1.86
C ALA A 14 14.14 -2.34 2.13
N PRO A 15 13.96 -2.54 2.19
CA PRO A 15 13.58 -3.13 2.75
C PRO A 15 13.28 -3.47 3.29
N ALA A 16 13.22 -3.71 3.44
CA ALA A 16 13.05 -4.13 4.16
C ALA A 16 12.69 -4.63 4.68
N HIS A 17 12.72 -5.23 4.87
CA HIS A 17 12.35 -5.81 5.58
C HIS A 17 13.00 -6.53 5.94
N PRO A 18 12.97 -6.71 6.51
CA PRO A 18 13.44 -7.48 6.95
C PRO A 18 13.48 -8.35 6.87
N ALA A 19 13.95 -8.35 7.06
CA ALA A 19 14.12 -9.20 7.18
C ALA A 19 13.67 -10.08 7.47
N GLY A 20 13.95 -10.41 7.69
CA GLY A 20 13.74 -11.59 7.74
C GLY A 20 12.44 -11.89 7.61
N GLN A 21 12.15 -11.29 7.86
CA GLN A 21 11.02 -11.59 7.77
C GLN A 21 10.66 -11.95 6.73
N ASP A 22 10.13 -12.30 6.73
CA ASP A 22 9.67 -13.13 5.66
C ASP A 22 8.75 -12.33 4.76
N ALA A 23 9.36 -11.49 3.94
CA ALA A 23 8.62 -10.66 3.00
C ALA A 23 7.87 -11.52 1.99
N SER A 24 8.40 -12.70 1.70
CA SER A 24 7.77 -13.65 0.79
C SER A 24 6.45 -14.15 1.37
N GLY A 25 6.44 -14.47 2.66
CA GLY A 25 5.24 -14.92 3.35
C GLY A 25 4.19 -13.82 3.41
N ASP A 26 4.62 -12.59 3.71
CA ASP A 26 3.71 -11.46 3.76
C ASP A 26 3.07 -11.19 2.41
N ARG A 27 3.86 -11.29 1.35
CA ARG A 27 3.37 -11.10 -0.01
C ARG A 27 2.30 -12.13 -0.35
N LYS A 28 2.54 -13.39 0.03
CA LYS A 28 1.58 -14.47 -0.23
C LYS A 28 0.27 -14.23 0.51
N HIS A 29 0.34 -13.69 1.72
CA HIS A 29 -0.86 -13.38 2.49
C HIS A 29 -1.69 -12.30 1.81
N ILE A 30 -1.04 -11.27 1.30
CA ILE A 30 -1.74 -10.20 0.60
C ILE A 30 -2.41 -10.74 -0.67
N GLU A 31 -1.66 -11.51 -1.45
CA GLU A 31 -2.19 -12.10 -2.68
C GLU A 31 -3.37 -13.01 -2.40
N GLN A 32 -3.25 -13.84 -1.37
CA GLN A 32 -4.31 -14.76 -1.00
C GLN A 32 -5.56 -14.01 -0.57
N CYS A 33 -5.39 -12.95 0.22
CA CYS A 33 -6.51 -12.13 0.67
C CYS A 33 -7.24 -11.50 -0.52
N VAL A 34 -6.50 -10.97 -1.47
CA VAL A 34 -7.08 -10.38 -2.67
C VAL A 34 -7.84 -11.45 -3.46
N ARG A 35 -7.22 -12.61 -3.64
CA ARG A 35 -7.83 -13.70 -4.40
C ARG A 35 -9.14 -14.14 -3.78
N GLU A 36 -9.15 -14.35 -2.46
CA GLU A 36 -10.35 -14.79 -1.77
C GLU A 36 -11.45 -13.74 -1.81
N ASN A 37 -11.08 -12.48 -1.67
CA ASN A 37 -12.06 -11.41 -1.76
C ASN A 37 -12.71 -11.35 -3.13
N LEU A 38 -11.91 -11.52 -4.18
CA LEU A 38 -12.44 -11.50 -5.54
C LEU A 38 -13.32 -12.71 -5.80
N GLU A 39 -12.90 -13.89 -5.35
CA GLU A 39 -13.72 -15.10 -5.52
C GLU A 39 -15.07 -14.94 -4.85
N ASN A 40 -15.08 -14.39 -3.64
CA ASN A 40 -16.32 -14.15 -2.93
C ASN A 40 -17.19 -13.12 -3.67
N TYR A 41 -16.55 -12.08 -4.18
CA TYR A 41 -17.25 -11.04 -4.92
C TYR A 41 -17.97 -11.62 -6.13
N PHE A 42 -17.27 -12.44 -6.91
CA PHE A 42 -17.88 -13.07 -8.09
C PHE A 42 -18.99 -14.04 -7.70
N ARG A 43 -18.81 -14.75 -6.60
CA ARG A 43 -19.86 -15.65 -6.11
C ARG A 43 -21.12 -14.87 -5.75
N ASP A 44 -20.95 -13.73 -5.08
CA ASP A 44 -22.06 -12.89 -4.66
C ASP A 44 -22.78 -12.24 -5.85
N LEU A 45 -22.07 -12.07 -6.98
CA LEU A 45 -22.69 -11.53 -8.18
C LEU A 45 -23.69 -12.50 -8.82
N GLY A 46 -23.57 -13.79 -8.50
CA GLY A 46 -24.51 -14.78 -8.99
C GLY A 46 -24.56 -14.91 -10.50
N GLY A 47 -23.43 -14.76 -11.15
CA GLY A 47 -23.33 -14.88 -12.60
C GLY A 47 -23.44 -13.57 -13.36
N GLU A 48 -23.73 -12.47 -12.67
CA GLU A 48 -23.71 -11.17 -13.31
C GLU A 48 -22.29 -10.69 -13.55
N SER A 49 -22.13 -9.84 -14.54
CA SER A 49 -20.82 -9.31 -14.88
C SER A 49 -20.44 -8.15 -13.96
N PRO A 50 -19.20 -8.12 -13.49
CA PRO A 50 -18.75 -7.00 -12.67
C PRO A 50 -18.52 -5.76 -13.53
N SER A 51 -18.43 -4.62 -12.86
CA SER A 51 -18.20 -3.34 -13.51
C SER A 51 -17.38 -2.48 -12.55
N GLY A 52 -16.37 -1.78 -13.10
CA GLY A 52 -15.51 -0.93 -12.28
C GLY A 52 -14.68 -1.68 -11.28
N LEU A 53 -14.38 -2.94 -11.55
CA LEU A 53 -13.71 -3.83 -10.60
C LEU A 53 -12.29 -3.36 -10.27
N TYR A 54 -11.57 -2.90 -11.27
CA TYR A 54 -10.19 -2.45 -11.05
C TYR A 54 -10.17 -1.27 -10.08
N ASP A 55 -10.98 -0.25 -10.34
CA ASP A 55 -11.01 0.93 -9.49
C ASP A 55 -11.46 0.59 -8.08
N MET A 56 -12.44 -0.30 -7.97
CA MET A 56 -12.95 -0.73 -6.67
C MET A 56 -11.83 -1.37 -5.84
N LEU A 57 -11.12 -2.32 -6.43
CA LEU A 57 -10.08 -3.04 -5.70
C LEU A 57 -8.90 -2.15 -5.37
N VAL A 58 -8.47 -1.33 -6.33
CA VAL A 58 -7.36 -0.40 -6.10
C VAL A 58 -7.72 0.56 -4.97
N HIS A 59 -8.94 1.04 -4.95
CA HIS A 59 -9.39 1.96 -3.90
C HIS A 59 -9.36 1.30 -2.53
N LEU A 60 -9.79 0.04 -2.45
CA LEU A 60 -9.79 -0.70 -1.19
C LEU A 60 -8.37 -0.92 -0.65
N VAL A 61 -7.42 -1.21 -1.52
CA VAL A 61 -6.04 -1.44 -1.12
C VAL A 61 -5.33 -0.12 -0.83
N GLU A 62 -5.65 0.91 -1.60
CA GLU A 62 -4.99 2.20 -1.49
C GLU A 62 -5.24 2.87 -0.15
N ARG A 63 -6.45 2.77 0.38
CA ARG A 63 -6.78 3.44 1.63
C ARG A 63 -5.89 3.00 2.80
N PRO A 64 -5.82 1.71 3.14
CA PRO A 64 -4.95 1.30 4.25
C PRO A 64 -3.47 1.58 3.97
N LEU A 65 -3.06 1.49 2.69
CA LEU A 65 -1.70 1.83 2.33
C LEU A 65 -1.38 3.29 2.69
N LEU A 66 -2.25 4.19 2.29
CA LEU A 66 -2.05 5.61 2.55
C LEU A 66 -2.12 5.92 4.04
N GLU A 67 -3.06 5.29 4.75
CA GLU A 67 -3.21 5.50 6.18
C GLU A 67 -1.92 5.14 6.92
N VAL A 68 -1.39 3.96 6.65
CA VAL A 68 -0.20 3.49 7.35
C VAL A 68 1.03 4.32 6.99
N VAL A 69 1.19 4.61 5.70
CA VAL A 69 2.37 5.38 5.27
C VAL A 69 2.34 6.79 5.83
N MET A 70 1.18 7.45 5.81
CA MET A 70 1.07 8.78 6.40
C MET A 70 1.37 8.77 7.89
N GLN A 71 0.89 7.75 8.59
CA GLN A 71 1.14 7.60 10.01
C GLN A 71 2.64 7.43 10.28
N GLN A 72 3.29 6.57 9.53
CA GLN A 72 4.72 6.33 9.69
C GLN A 72 5.56 7.54 9.30
N ALA A 73 5.08 8.32 8.35
CA ALA A 73 5.77 9.53 7.91
C ALA A 73 5.48 10.73 8.81
N GLY A 74 4.73 10.55 9.89
CA GLY A 74 4.40 11.63 10.79
C GLY A 74 3.56 12.72 10.13
N ASN A 75 2.69 12.32 9.21
CA ASN A 75 1.81 13.22 8.44
C ASN A 75 2.59 14.16 7.53
N ASN A 76 3.83 13.83 7.23
CA ASN A 76 4.66 14.60 6.30
C ASN A 76 4.40 14.12 4.88
N GLN A 77 3.64 14.90 4.11
CA GLN A 77 3.24 14.49 2.77
C GLN A 77 4.43 14.32 1.81
N SER A 78 5.42 15.18 1.94
CA SER A 78 6.60 15.07 1.06
C SER A 78 7.35 13.78 1.32
N ARG A 79 7.52 13.42 2.59
CA ARG A 79 8.19 12.18 2.97
C ARG A 79 7.37 10.97 2.53
N ALA A 80 6.08 11.01 2.76
CA ALA A 80 5.20 9.91 2.36
C ALA A 80 5.22 9.71 0.85
N ALA A 81 5.16 10.80 0.10
CA ALA A 81 5.19 10.73 -1.37
C ALA A 81 6.49 10.09 -1.84
N GLU A 82 7.59 10.46 -1.22
CA GLU A 82 8.90 9.89 -1.56
C GLU A 82 8.91 8.38 -1.31
N TRP A 83 8.43 7.97 -0.15
CA TRP A 83 8.38 6.54 0.20
C TRP A 83 7.48 5.76 -0.74
N LEU A 84 6.38 6.36 -1.16
CA LEU A 84 5.42 5.70 -2.05
C LEU A 84 5.85 5.74 -3.51
N GLY A 85 6.84 6.56 -3.84
CA GLY A 85 7.24 6.75 -5.22
C GLY A 85 6.23 7.56 -6.02
N LEU A 86 5.50 8.44 -5.35
CA LEU A 86 4.48 9.27 -5.98
C LEU A 86 4.90 10.73 -5.98
N ASN A 87 4.39 11.48 -6.94
CA ASN A 87 4.46 12.92 -6.91
C ASN A 87 3.62 13.43 -5.74
N ARG A 88 4.08 14.49 -5.08
CA ARG A 88 3.39 15.04 -3.91
C ARG A 88 1.95 15.45 -4.23
N ASN A 89 1.74 16.06 -5.38
CA ASN A 89 0.39 16.47 -5.78
C ASN A 89 -0.51 15.27 -6.00
N THR A 90 0.03 14.20 -6.57
CA THR A 90 -0.70 12.96 -6.76
C THR A 90 -1.10 12.37 -5.41
N LEU A 91 -0.16 12.34 -4.48
CA LEU A 91 -0.46 11.83 -3.13
C LEU A 91 -1.56 12.67 -2.48
N ARG A 92 -1.44 13.99 -2.55
CA ARG A 92 -2.44 14.87 -1.94
C ARG A 92 -3.83 14.61 -2.52
N LYS A 93 -3.91 14.45 -3.84
CA LYS A 93 -5.18 14.15 -4.49
C LYS A 93 -5.78 12.84 -3.98
N LYS A 94 -4.94 11.82 -3.83
CA LYS A 94 -5.40 10.53 -3.32
C LYS A 94 -5.85 10.62 -1.87
N LEU A 95 -5.14 11.39 -1.06
CA LEU A 95 -5.53 11.59 0.32
C LEU A 95 -6.90 12.25 0.41
N LEU A 96 -7.15 13.21 -0.45
CA LEU A 96 -8.46 13.88 -0.50
C LEU A 96 -9.55 12.90 -0.94
N GLU A 97 -9.27 12.08 -1.95
CA GLU A 97 -10.21 11.09 -2.44
C GLU A 97 -10.64 10.11 -1.33
N HIS A 98 -9.70 9.75 -0.48
CA HIS A 98 -9.94 8.82 0.60
C HIS A 98 -10.38 9.50 1.90
N ARG A 99 -10.51 10.82 1.87
CA ARG A 99 -10.87 11.61 3.04
C ARG A 99 -9.89 11.42 4.19
N LEU A 100 -8.62 11.38 3.84
CA LEU A 100 -7.53 11.25 4.80
C LEU A 100 -6.80 12.56 5.01
N LEU A 101 -7.29 13.61 4.41
CA LEU A 101 -6.69 14.94 4.52
C LEU A 101 -7.75 15.95 4.91
#